data_902567b9e7c88e2c77f079bca589fec7
#
_entry.id   902567b9e7c88e2c77f079bca589fec7
#
_cell.length_a   1.000
_cell.length_b   1.000
_cell.length_c   1.000
_cell.angle_alpha   90.00
_cell.angle_beta   90.00
_cell.angle_gamma   90.00
#
_symmetry.space_group_name_H-M   'P 1'
#
loop_
_entity.id
_entity.type
_entity.pdbx_description
1 polymer ?
#
loop_
_entity_poly.entity_id
_entity_poly.type
_entity_poly.pdbx_seq_one_letter_code
_entity_poly.pdbx_strand_id
1 'polypeptide(L)'
;MGQVYNWQINRKMEYPNEEHHPQSQFAFVFNLNRCIGCQTCTMACKSTWTFSKGQEYMWWNNVETKPYGGYPQHWDVKLLQLLNQVNPNGQKWNGATFEGMTIFEAAKKNIGDASQRVLGYLPTDEEWRAPNIYEDSPVGPEGVKNTFHKDGVTLPEHKTWFFYLARICNHCTYPGCLAACPRNAIYKRPEDGVVLVDQQRCRGYRKCVEACPYKKAMYRPTTRVTEKCIACYPRLEGKDPSGNGQPMETRCMSACIGQIRLQGLVKIKDDGNWAEDRYNPMYYLVKVAKVALPLYPQFGTEPNGYYIPPRWVPRQFLKQMFGPGVDQAIESYMVPDRELLAVLQMFRRSNQIIFRYEIQEGPKVFETQIHGKPFTLYNDTIIAYNKAGGEIFRTQVEEPFYVRPDKHQNSI
;
A
#
# COMPACT_ATOMS: atom_id res chain seq x y z
N MET A 1 -14.55 23.25 8.05
CA MET A 1 -13.51 22.24 7.80
C MET A 1 -12.58 22.26 8.98
N GLY A 2 -12.35 21.10 9.61
CA GLY A 2 -11.43 20.97 10.72
C GLY A 2 -9.97 20.94 10.26
N GLN A 3 -9.07 21.36 11.14
CA GLN A 3 -7.62 21.18 10.95
C GLN A 3 -7.22 19.88 11.65
N VAL A 4 -6.60 18.96 10.91
CA VAL A 4 -6.09 17.70 11.42
C VAL A 4 -4.58 17.61 11.21
N TYR A 5 -3.87 16.96 12.13
CA TYR A 5 -2.45 16.69 11.95
C TYR A 5 -2.25 15.40 11.18
N ASN A 6 -1.52 15.46 10.09
CA ASN A 6 -1.16 14.29 9.29
C ASN A 6 0.34 14.02 9.43
N TRP A 7 0.69 12.96 10.15
CA TRP A 7 2.07 12.62 10.46
C TRP A 7 2.90 12.18 9.23
N GLN A 8 2.24 11.68 8.18
CA GLN A 8 2.94 11.23 6.97
C GLN A 8 3.43 12.39 6.11
N ILE A 9 2.78 13.53 6.18
CA ILE A 9 3.21 14.79 5.54
C ILE A 9 3.79 15.80 6.54
N ASN A 10 3.85 15.41 7.79
CA ASN A 10 4.45 16.17 8.91
C ASN A 10 3.92 17.60 9.07
N ARG A 11 2.61 17.81 8.88
CA ARG A 11 1.96 19.10 9.10
C ARG A 11 0.45 18.98 9.35
N LYS A 12 -0.14 20.07 9.82
CA LYS A 12 -1.60 20.22 9.82
C LYS A 12 -2.10 20.43 8.39
N MET A 13 -3.28 19.87 8.11
CA MET A 13 -3.99 20.04 6.85
C MET A 13 -5.48 20.19 7.10
N GLU A 14 -6.21 20.68 6.12
CA GLU A 14 -7.67 20.71 6.17
C GLU A 14 -8.27 19.34 5.85
N TYR A 15 -9.27 18.95 6.64
CA TYR A 15 -10.08 17.78 6.37
C TYR A 15 -11.57 18.12 6.52
N PRO A 16 -12.46 17.75 5.55
CA PRO A 16 -13.84 18.26 5.53
C PRO A 16 -14.82 17.52 6.46
N ASN A 17 -14.37 16.52 7.20
CA ASN A 17 -15.17 15.76 8.15
C ASN A 17 -14.59 15.85 9.55
N GLU A 18 -15.36 15.42 10.53
CA GLU A 18 -14.87 15.24 11.88
C GLU A 18 -13.80 14.14 11.93
N GLU A 19 -12.85 14.34 12.80
CA GLU A 19 -11.82 13.36 13.09
C GLU A 19 -12.44 12.18 13.83
N HIS A 20 -12.11 10.97 13.40
CA HIS A 20 -12.61 9.76 14.02
C HIS A 20 -11.47 8.79 14.27
N HIS A 21 -11.17 8.56 15.53
CA HIS A 21 -10.11 7.66 15.96
C HIS A 21 -10.67 6.30 16.35
N PRO A 22 -10.33 5.22 15.64
CA PRO A 22 -10.70 3.87 16.03
C PRO A 22 -9.84 3.41 17.22
N GLN A 23 -10.28 2.36 17.92
CA GLN A 23 -9.49 1.74 19.00
C GLN A 23 -8.20 1.09 18.47
N SER A 24 -8.28 0.54 17.28
CA SER A 24 -7.14 -0.02 16.55
C SER A 24 -7.24 0.35 15.07
N GLN A 25 -6.13 0.30 14.38
CA GLN A 25 -6.09 0.57 12.94
C GLN A 25 -5.53 -0.64 12.21
N PHE A 26 -6.31 -1.16 11.27
CA PHE A 26 -5.85 -2.12 10.28
C PHE A 26 -4.75 -1.50 9.42
N ALA A 27 -3.60 -2.16 9.37
CA ALA A 27 -2.47 -1.75 8.56
C ALA A 27 -1.84 -2.96 7.85
N PHE A 28 -1.14 -2.71 6.76
CA PHE A 28 -0.39 -3.75 6.05
C PHE A 28 0.92 -3.22 5.48
N VAL A 29 1.88 -4.13 5.31
CA VAL A 29 3.15 -3.86 4.64
C VAL A 29 3.33 -4.84 3.48
N PHE A 30 3.69 -4.33 2.31
CA PHE A 30 4.02 -5.12 1.13
C PHE A 30 5.50 -4.92 0.75
N ASN A 31 6.26 -5.99 0.76
CA ASN A 31 7.65 -5.97 0.32
C ASN A 31 7.72 -6.10 -1.20
N LEU A 32 7.88 -4.97 -1.89
CA LEU A 32 7.89 -4.93 -3.36
C LEU A 32 9.15 -5.55 -3.98
N ASN A 33 10.19 -5.79 -3.18
CA ASN A 33 11.41 -6.46 -3.66
C ASN A 33 11.19 -7.93 -4.02
N ARG A 34 10.10 -8.53 -3.55
CA ARG A 34 9.81 -9.96 -3.71
C ARG A 34 8.55 -10.23 -4.53
N CYS A 35 7.82 -9.20 -4.97
CA CYS A 35 6.61 -9.39 -5.77
C CYS A 35 6.97 -9.87 -7.17
N ILE A 36 6.38 -11.00 -7.57
CA ILE A 36 6.58 -11.62 -8.89
C ILE A 36 5.39 -11.40 -9.83
N GLY A 37 4.41 -10.59 -9.45
CA GLY A 37 3.25 -10.28 -10.28
C GLY A 37 2.29 -11.44 -10.57
N CYS A 38 2.34 -12.55 -9.83
CA CYS A 38 1.61 -13.79 -10.14
C CYS A 38 0.08 -13.71 -10.05
N GLN A 39 -0.52 -12.60 -9.60
CA GLN A 39 -1.97 -12.37 -9.47
C GLN A 39 -2.75 -13.34 -8.55
N THR A 40 -2.11 -14.26 -7.85
CA THR A 40 -2.81 -15.19 -6.94
C THR A 40 -3.60 -14.44 -5.87
N CYS A 41 -3.06 -13.37 -5.33
CA CYS A 41 -3.75 -12.51 -4.38
C CYS A 41 -4.98 -11.80 -4.97
N THR A 42 -4.91 -11.43 -6.26
CA THR A 42 -6.00 -10.84 -7.03
C THR A 42 -7.14 -11.84 -7.19
N MET A 43 -6.81 -13.06 -7.63
CA MET A 43 -7.80 -14.12 -7.80
C MET A 43 -8.41 -14.60 -6.49
N ALA A 44 -7.61 -14.70 -5.41
CA ALA A 44 -8.13 -15.04 -4.08
C ALA A 44 -9.15 -14.02 -3.57
N CYS A 45 -8.92 -12.73 -3.80
CA CYS A 45 -9.88 -11.69 -3.47
C CYS A 45 -11.12 -11.76 -4.37
N LYS A 46 -10.92 -11.91 -5.67
CA LYS A 46 -11.98 -11.98 -6.68
C LYS A 46 -12.95 -13.13 -6.40
N SER A 47 -12.44 -14.33 -6.22
CA SER A 47 -13.25 -15.53 -5.98
C SER A 47 -13.97 -15.53 -4.63
N THR A 48 -13.50 -14.75 -3.66
CA THR A 48 -14.13 -14.66 -2.34
C THR A 48 -15.22 -13.58 -2.26
N TRP A 49 -15.00 -12.42 -2.90
CA TRP A 49 -15.80 -11.22 -2.61
C TRP A 49 -16.46 -10.58 -3.82
N THR A 50 -15.94 -10.75 -5.03
CA THR A 50 -16.39 -9.99 -6.21
C THR A 50 -16.69 -10.88 -7.41
N PHE A 51 -17.39 -11.99 -7.19
CA PHE A 51 -17.74 -12.98 -8.20
C PHE A 51 -19.20 -12.91 -8.67
N SER A 52 -20.03 -12.02 -8.11
CA SER A 52 -21.43 -11.89 -8.45
C SER A 52 -21.65 -11.05 -9.70
N LYS A 53 -22.84 -11.17 -10.32
CA LYS A 53 -23.26 -10.39 -11.48
C LYS A 53 -23.10 -8.88 -11.24
N GLY A 54 -22.48 -8.18 -12.16
CA GLY A 54 -22.20 -6.74 -12.08
C GLY A 54 -20.91 -6.40 -11.31
N GLN A 55 -20.13 -7.42 -10.93
CA GLN A 55 -18.82 -7.26 -10.29
C GLN A 55 -17.67 -7.70 -11.19
N GLU A 56 -17.93 -7.96 -12.48
CA GLU A 56 -16.95 -8.53 -13.41
C GLU A 56 -15.65 -7.73 -13.45
N TYR A 57 -15.74 -6.40 -13.48
CA TYR A 57 -14.61 -5.48 -13.48
C TYR A 57 -14.14 -5.05 -12.09
N MET A 58 -14.78 -5.52 -11.01
CA MET A 58 -14.42 -5.15 -9.65
C MET A 58 -13.22 -5.94 -9.14
N TRP A 59 -12.06 -5.37 -9.26
CA TRP A 59 -10.82 -5.92 -8.74
C TRP A 59 -10.38 -5.13 -7.51
N TRP A 60 -10.91 -5.50 -6.33
CA TRP A 60 -10.57 -4.84 -5.07
C TRP A 60 -9.09 -4.97 -4.73
N ASN A 61 -8.49 -6.10 -5.07
CA ASN A 61 -7.05 -6.30 -5.09
C ASN A 61 -6.60 -6.48 -6.52
N ASN A 62 -5.53 -5.81 -6.93
CA ASN A 62 -4.86 -5.99 -8.19
C ASN A 62 -3.36 -5.83 -8.03
N VAL A 63 -2.61 -6.33 -8.96
CA VAL A 63 -1.17 -6.08 -9.09
C VAL A 63 -0.94 -5.45 -10.44
N GLU A 64 -0.26 -4.33 -10.46
CA GLU A 64 0.01 -3.56 -11.67
C GLU A 64 1.51 -3.39 -11.89
N THR A 65 1.93 -3.32 -13.15
CA THR A 65 3.33 -3.07 -13.54
C THR A 65 3.57 -1.57 -13.56
N LYS A 66 4.57 -1.10 -12.79
CA LYS A 66 4.99 0.29 -12.80
C LYS A 66 6.33 0.45 -13.54
N PRO A 67 6.48 1.55 -14.29
CA PRO A 67 5.67 2.79 -14.28
C PRO A 67 4.41 2.76 -15.17
N TYR A 68 4.18 1.71 -15.95
CA TYR A 68 3.25 1.73 -17.08
C TYR A 68 1.80 1.43 -16.72
N GLY A 69 1.56 0.46 -15.88
CA GLY A 69 0.22 -0.03 -15.61
C GLY A 69 -0.61 0.83 -14.67
N GLY A 70 -1.81 0.36 -14.42
CA GLY A 70 -2.74 0.94 -13.46
C GLY A 70 -4.15 0.42 -13.66
N TYR A 71 -4.91 0.33 -12.57
CA TYR A 71 -6.33 -0.01 -12.60
C TYR A 71 -7.12 0.92 -11.69
N PRO A 72 -7.78 1.93 -12.28
CA PRO A 72 -7.86 2.29 -13.69
C PRO A 72 -6.50 2.76 -14.26
N GLN A 73 -6.37 2.75 -15.58
CA GLN A 73 -5.11 3.12 -16.24
C GLN A 73 -4.67 4.52 -15.85
N HIS A 74 -3.37 4.68 -15.54
CA HIS A 74 -2.74 5.96 -15.22
C HIS A 74 -3.39 6.74 -14.05
N TRP A 75 -4.03 6.04 -13.11
CA TRP A 75 -4.77 6.66 -12.01
C TRP A 75 -3.92 7.64 -11.19
N ASP A 76 -2.67 7.29 -10.92
CA ASP A 76 -1.71 8.09 -10.16
C ASP A 76 -1.22 9.29 -10.96
N VAL A 77 -0.85 9.09 -12.21
CA VAL A 77 -0.38 10.17 -13.10
C VAL A 77 -1.45 11.23 -13.28
N LYS A 78 -2.69 10.84 -13.55
CA LYS A 78 -3.83 11.77 -13.69
C LYS A 78 -4.08 12.57 -12.43
N LEU A 79 -4.03 11.93 -11.27
CA LEU A 79 -4.24 12.67 -10.02
C LEU A 79 -3.08 13.61 -9.70
N LEU A 80 -1.84 13.19 -9.96
CA LEU A 80 -0.67 14.06 -9.81
C LEU A 80 -0.76 15.28 -10.75
N GLN A 81 -1.22 15.10 -11.99
CA GLN A 81 -1.44 16.19 -12.94
C GLN A 81 -2.49 17.18 -12.41
N LEU A 82 -3.62 16.69 -11.89
CA LEU A 82 -4.64 17.56 -11.28
C LEU A 82 -4.09 18.35 -10.08
N LEU A 83 -3.31 17.70 -9.21
CA LEU A 83 -2.66 18.39 -8.10
C LEU A 83 -1.64 19.43 -8.56
N ASN A 84 -0.87 19.15 -9.59
CA ASN A 84 0.10 20.09 -10.13
C ASN A 84 -0.55 21.35 -10.73
N GLN A 85 -1.74 21.23 -11.33
CA GLN A 85 -2.49 22.38 -11.87
C GLN A 85 -2.89 23.39 -10.77
N VAL A 86 -3.17 22.92 -9.56
CA VAL A 86 -3.62 23.77 -8.45
C VAL A 86 -2.51 24.09 -7.44
N ASN A 87 -1.38 23.44 -7.53
CA ASN A 87 -0.19 23.62 -6.71
C ASN A 87 0.83 24.52 -7.44
N PRO A 88 0.84 25.83 -7.22
CA PRO A 88 1.75 26.74 -7.95
C PRO A 88 3.23 26.44 -7.68
N ASN A 89 3.55 25.83 -6.54
CA ASN A 89 4.91 25.41 -6.16
C ASN A 89 5.20 23.93 -6.43
N GLY A 90 4.27 23.22 -7.10
CA GLY A 90 4.37 21.79 -7.36
C GLY A 90 4.28 20.96 -6.08
N GLN A 91 4.66 19.69 -6.20
CA GLN A 91 4.74 18.75 -5.09
C GLN A 91 6.11 18.85 -4.43
N LYS A 92 6.25 19.82 -3.53
CA LYS A 92 7.53 20.12 -2.89
C LYS A 92 7.58 19.55 -1.47
N TRP A 93 8.66 18.86 -1.21
CA TRP A 93 9.04 18.40 0.12
C TRP A 93 10.19 19.24 0.66
N ASN A 94 10.04 19.70 1.89
CA ASN A 94 11.09 20.34 2.66
C ASN A 94 11.52 19.37 3.77
N GLY A 95 12.58 18.61 3.51
CA GLY A 95 12.92 17.47 4.35
C GLY A 95 11.77 16.47 4.42
N ALA A 96 11.24 16.23 5.62
CA ALA A 96 10.12 15.32 5.85
C ALA A 96 8.74 15.99 5.74
N THR A 97 8.66 17.31 5.51
CA THR A 97 7.41 18.06 5.47
C THR A 97 6.97 18.33 4.04
N PHE A 98 5.71 18.01 3.71
CA PHE A 98 5.12 18.33 2.42
C PHE A 98 4.51 19.73 2.44
N GLU A 99 5.01 20.62 1.59
CA GLU A 99 4.55 22.01 1.48
C GLU A 99 3.46 22.22 0.41
N GLY A 100 3.18 21.20 -0.40
CA GLY A 100 2.15 21.26 -1.44
C GLY A 100 0.73 21.14 -0.87
N MET A 101 -0.26 21.23 -1.76
CA MET A 101 -1.67 21.03 -1.39
C MET A 101 -2.04 19.55 -1.44
N THR A 102 -2.76 19.08 -0.42
CA THR A 102 -3.43 17.79 -0.42
C THR A 102 -4.69 17.82 -1.30
N ILE A 103 -5.30 16.66 -1.57
CA ILE A 103 -6.54 16.58 -2.34
C ILE A 103 -7.71 17.33 -1.67
N PHE A 104 -7.68 17.51 -0.36
CA PHE A 104 -8.70 18.24 0.41
C PHE A 104 -8.53 19.74 0.28
N GLU A 105 -7.30 20.24 0.40
CA GLU A 105 -6.96 21.66 0.25
C GLU A 105 -7.10 22.14 -1.19
N ALA A 106 -6.68 21.28 -2.16
CA ALA A 106 -6.78 21.54 -3.58
C ALA A 106 -8.24 21.65 -4.07
N ALA A 107 -9.17 20.94 -3.47
CA ALA A 107 -10.58 20.97 -3.83
C ALA A 107 -11.18 22.38 -3.76
N LYS A 108 -10.76 23.22 -2.81
CA LYS A 108 -11.20 24.60 -2.67
C LYS A 108 -10.75 25.51 -3.81
N LYS A 109 -9.66 25.16 -4.46
CA LYS A 109 -9.08 25.92 -5.57
C LYS A 109 -9.45 25.30 -6.92
N ASN A 110 -10.22 24.23 -6.91
CA ASN A 110 -10.61 23.57 -8.14
C ASN A 110 -11.52 24.48 -8.98
N ILE A 111 -11.13 24.62 -10.19
CA ILE A 111 -11.76 25.49 -11.18
C ILE A 111 -12.95 24.68 -11.75
N GLY A 112 -14.11 24.72 -11.10
CA GLY A 112 -15.27 24.15 -11.77
C GLY A 112 -16.47 23.77 -10.92
N ASP A 113 -16.33 23.28 -9.71
CA ASP A 113 -17.47 22.97 -8.87
C ASP A 113 -17.20 23.29 -7.39
N ALA A 114 -17.78 24.40 -6.93
CA ALA A 114 -17.68 24.86 -5.54
C ALA A 114 -18.26 23.88 -4.51
N SER A 115 -19.02 22.86 -4.97
CA SER A 115 -19.57 21.80 -4.13
C SER A 115 -18.60 20.65 -3.87
N GLN A 116 -17.48 20.60 -4.59
CA GLN A 116 -16.54 19.50 -4.48
C GLN A 116 -15.68 19.62 -3.21
N ARG A 117 -15.77 18.62 -2.32
CA ARG A 117 -15.02 18.60 -1.06
C ARG A 117 -13.63 17.97 -1.19
N VAL A 118 -13.41 17.21 -2.24
CA VAL A 118 -12.19 16.44 -2.48
C VAL A 118 -11.86 16.53 -3.97
N LEU A 119 -10.63 16.85 -4.29
CA LEU A 119 -10.15 16.84 -5.67
C LEU A 119 -10.05 15.39 -6.17
N GLY A 120 -10.53 15.16 -7.39
CA GLY A 120 -10.47 13.86 -8.03
C GLY A 120 -11.07 13.88 -9.42
N TYR A 121 -11.10 12.73 -10.05
CA TYR A 121 -11.73 12.52 -11.35
C TYR A 121 -12.49 11.20 -11.39
N LEU A 122 -13.52 11.10 -12.22
CA LEU A 122 -14.24 9.86 -12.47
C LEU A 122 -13.57 9.13 -13.64
N PRO A 123 -13.01 7.92 -13.43
CA PRO A 123 -12.43 7.14 -14.52
C PRO A 123 -13.46 6.76 -15.56
N THR A 124 -13.07 6.72 -16.84
CA THR A 124 -13.92 6.23 -17.94
C THR A 124 -13.96 4.70 -17.97
N ASP A 125 -14.91 4.14 -18.73
CA ASP A 125 -15.04 2.68 -18.83
C ASP A 125 -13.83 2.05 -19.52
N GLU A 126 -13.19 2.75 -20.47
CA GLU A 126 -11.96 2.32 -21.15
C GLU A 126 -10.80 2.14 -20.17
N GLU A 127 -10.71 2.98 -19.16
CA GLU A 127 -9.62 2.91 -18.16
C GLU A 127 -9.74 1.70 -17.23
N TRP A 128 -10.93 1.10 -17.13
CA TRP A 128 -11.19 -0.10 -16.34
C TRP A 128 -11.04 -1.41 -17.13
N ARG A 129 -10.55 -1.38 -18.38
CA ARG A 129 -10.49 -2.58 -19.23
C ARG A 129 -9.53 -3.64 -18.74
N ALA A 130 -8.43 -3.24 -18.13
CA ALA A 130 -7.36 -4.16 -17.82
C ALA A 130 -6.93 -4.07 -16.37
N PRO A 131 -7.29 -5.04 -15.51
CA PRO A 131 -6.96 -5.04 -14.06
C PRO A 131 -5.50 -5.31 -13.73
N ASN A 132 -4.50 -4.89 -14.50
CA ASN A 132 -3.55 -5.73 -14.93
C ASN A 132 -2.08 -5.40 -14.75
N ILE A 133 -1.39 -6.47 -14.79
CA ILE A 133 -0.03 -6.61 -15.24
C ILE A 133 -0.05 -6.48 -16.73
N TYR A 134 0.49 -5.43 -17.28
CA TYR A 134 0.90 -5.41 -18.66
C TYR A 134 2.36 -5.11 -18.75
N GLU A 135 2.98 -6.05 -19.31
CA GLU A 135 4.26 -5.91 -19.94
C GLU A 135 4.10 -5.34 -21.34
N ASP A 136 2.87 -5.17 -21.76
CA ASP A 136 2.55 -4.58 -23.02
C ASP A 136 2.99 -3.16 -23.03
N SER A 137 4.04 -3.06 -23.73
CA SER A 137 4.42 -1.90 -24.38
C SER A 137 4.34 -0.68 -23.50
N PRO A 138 5.42 -0.32 -22.89
CA PRO A 138 5.57 1.05 -22.59
C PRO A 138 5.25 1.76 -23.89
N VAL A 139 4.14 2.42 -23.89
CA VAL A 139 3.94 3.48 -24.82
C VAL A 139 5.13 4.39 -24.56
N GLY A 140 6.05 4.42 -25.47
CA GLY A 140 7.06 5.45 -25.49
C GLY A 140 6.39 6.82 -25.43
N PRO A 141 7.13 7.91 -25.33
CA PRO A 141 6.58 9.26 -25.44
C PRO A 141 5.59 9.32 -26.60
N GLU A 142 4.49 10.03 -26.42
CA GLU A 142 3.49 10.22 -27.48
C GLU A 142 4.15 10.41 -28.83
N GLY A 143 3.83 9.55 -29.80
CA GLY A 143 4.41 9.59 -31.14
C GLY A 143 5.48 8.55 -31.44
N VAL A 144 6.03 7.87 -30.46
CA VAL A 144 6.87 6.70 -30.71
C VAL A 144 5.94 5.50 -30.89
N LYS A 145 5.50 5.29 -32.13
CA LYS A 145 4.86 4.04 -32.53
C LYS A 145 5.84 2.92 -32.21
N ASN A 146 5.36 1.88 -31.51
CA ASN A 146 6.07 0.61 -31.45
C ASN A 146 6.23 0.08 -32.88
N THR A 147 7.30 0.45 -33.49
CA THR A 147 7.70 -0.12 -34.74
C THR A 147 8.53 -1.35 -34.42
N PHE A 148 7.86 -2.48 -34.28
CA PHE A 148 8.51 -3.74 -34.62
C PHE A 148 8.80 -3.64 -36.11
N HIS A 149 9.99 -3.16 -36.44
CA HIS A 149 10.45 -3.15 -37.82
C HIS A 149 10.68 -4.59 -38.25
N LYS A 150 10.39 -4.90 -39.51
CA LYS A 150 10.68 -6.18 -40.13
C LYS A 150 12.16 -6.59 -39.99
N ASP A 151 13.01 -5.66 -39.69
CA ASP A 151 14.46 -5.79 -39.63
C ASP A 151 15.00 -5.98 -38.20
N GLY A 152 14.12 -6.24 -37.25
CA GLY A 152 14.48 -6.38 -35.84
C GLY A 152 14.34 -5.07 -35.04
N VAL A 153 14.38 -5.18 -33.71
CA VAL A 153 14.22 -4.04 -32.81
C VAL A 153 15.60 -3.66 -32.29
N THR A 154 16.06 -2.49 -32.67
CA THR A 154 17.15 -1.84 -31.94
C THR A 154 16.57 -1.17 -30.71
N LEU A 155 16.74 -1.77 -29.54
CA LEU A 155 16.37 -1.13 -28.29
C LEU A 155 17.36 0.02 -28.04
N PRO A 156 16.87 1.23 -27.74
CA PRO A 156 17.77 2.30 -27.35
C PRO A 156 18.50 1.90 -26.06
N GLU A 157 19.77 2.28 -25.96
CA GLU A 157 20.57 2.11 -24.75
C GLU A 157 19.99 2.96 -23.61
N HIS A 158 19.01 2.43 -22.89
CA HIS A 158 18.48 3.05 -21.66
C HIS A 158 18.29 1.98 -20.60
N LYS A 159 18.42 2.38 -19.35
CA LYS A 159 18.14 1.50 -18.22
C LYS A 159 16.67 1.23 -18.15
N THR A 160 16.22 0.07 -18.61
CA THR A 160 14.86 -0.39 -18.47
C THR A 160 14.65 -0.88 -17.04
N TRP A 161 13.60 -0.40 -16.39
CA TRP A 161 13.19 -0.85 -15.07
C TRP A 161 11.67 -0.94 -14.98
N PHE A 162 11.22 -1.88 -14.21
CA PHE A 162 9.82 -2.02 -13.81
C PHE A 162 9.74 -2.71 -12.46
N PHE A 163 8.58 -2.67 -11.83
CA PHE A 163 8.26 -3.44 -10.64
C PHE A 163 6.75 -3.66 -10.55
N TYR A 164 6.36 -4.64 -9.74
CA TYR A 164 4.97 -4.96 -9.53
C TYR A 164 4.43 -4.28 -8.28
N LEU A 165 3.43 -3.40 -8.45
CA LEU A 165 2.75 -2.72 -7.36
C LEU A 165 1.46 -3.45 -7.02
N ALA A 166 1.48 -4.21 -5.93
CA ALA A 166 0.28 -4.83 -5.39
C ALA A 166 -0.55 -3.80 -4.63
N ARG A 167 -1.85 -3.69 -4.93
CA ARG A 167 -2.72 -2.65 -4.37
C ARG A 167 -4.06 -3.20 -3.88
N ILE A 168 -4.41 -2.83 -2.65
CA ILE A 168 -5.76 -2.97 -2.08
C ILE A 168 -6.24 -1.60 -1.60
N CYS A 169 -7.44 -1.52 -1.01
CA CYS A 169 -7.85 -0.31 -0.30
C CYS A 169 -6.92 -0.06 0.90
N ASN A 170 -6.48 1.18 1.05
CA ASN A 170 -5.56 1.58 2.12
C ASN A 170 -6.25 1.82 3.47
N HIS A 171 -7.59 1.75 3.53
CA HIS A 171 -8.37 2.05 4.75
C HIS A 171 -7.86 3.29 5.49
N CYS A 172 -7.69 4.38 4.74
CA CYS A 172 -7.04 5.62 5.13
C CYS A 172 -7.52 6.17 6.48
N THR A 173 -6.65 6.90 7.17
CA THR A 173 -7.00 7.64 8.39
C THR A 173 -7.95 8.78 8.06
N TYR A 174 -7.69 9.50 6.96
CA TYR A 174 -8.53 10.56 6.41
C TYR A 174 -9.07 10.17 5.02
N PRO A 175 -10.15 9.35 4.95
CA PRO A 175 -10.59 8.80 3.68
C PRO A 175 -11.25 9.86 2.78
N GLY A 176 -10.69 10.10 1.59
CA GLY A 176 -11.32 10.98 0.60
C GLY A 176 -12.69 10.49 0.13
N CYS A 177 -12.87 9.17 0.04
CA CYS A 177 -14.16 8.57 -0.31
C CYS A 177 -15.26 8.84 0.74
N LEU A 178 -14.92 8.86 2.03
CA LEU A 178 -15.83 9.21 3.12
C LEU A 178 -16.19 10.70 3.04
N ALA A 179 -15.15 11.54 2.91
CA ALA A 179 -15.31 12.99 2.85
C ALA A 179 -16.20 13.46 1.70
N ALA A 180 -16.16 12.77 0.56
CA ALA A 180 -16.94 13.11 -0.62
C ALA A 180 -18.35 12.50 -0.64
N CYS A 181 -18.72 11.64 0.31
CA CYS A 181 -20.01 10.95 0.28
C CYS A 181 -21.16 11.89 0.72
N PRO A 182 -22.10 12.30 -0.17
CA PRO A 182 -23.18 13.21 0.19
C PRO A 182 -24.26 12.55 1.07
N ARG A 183 -24.23 11.23 1.20
CA ARG A 183 -25.19 10.44 1.99
C ARG A 183 -24.63 9.95 3.32
N ASN A 184 -23.38 10.27 3.64
CA ASN A 184 -22.66 9.71 4.80
C ASN A 184 -22.79 8.16 4.86
N ALA A 185 -22.78 7.52 3.68
CA ALA A 185 -22.89 6.08 3.56
C ALA A 185 -21.52 5.37 3.77
N ILE A 186 -20.43 6.11 3.80
CA ILE A 186 -19.09 5.56 4.06
C ILE A 186 -18.72 5.91 5.49
N TYR A 187 -18.25 4.92 6.22
CA TYR A 187 -17.88 5.06 7.63
C TYR A 187 -16.62 4.27 7.96
N LYS A 188 -15.98 4.64 9.05
CA LYS A 188 -14.82 3.96 9.59
C LYS A 188 -15.23 3.17 10.82
N ARG A 189 -14.90 1.91 10.86
CA ARG A 189 -15.23 1.03 12.00
C ARG A 189 -14.46 1.47 13.24
N PRO A 190 -15.10 1.57 14.41
CA PRO A 190 -14.42 1.97 15.64
C PRO A 190 -13.45 0.91 16.16
N GLU A 191 -13.66 -0.38 15.85
CA GLU A 191 -12.85 -1.48 16.39
C GLU A 191 -11.47 -1.59 15.72
N ASP A 192 -11.41 -1.40 14.41
CA ASP A 192 -10.24 -1.73 13.60
C ASP A 192 -9.90 -0.70 12.50
N GLY A 193 -10.62 0.41 12.45
CA GLY A 193 -10.39 1.47 11.46
C GLY A 193 -10.66 1.07 10.01
N VAL A 194 -11.27 -0.08 9.76
CA VAL A 194 -11.65 -0.50 8.41
C VAL A 194 -12.75 0.41 7.87
N VAL A 195 -12.53 0.98 6.69
CA VAL A 195 -13.51 1.86 6.03
C VAL A 195 -14.47 1.03 5.21
N LEU A 196 -15.77 1.13 5.50
CA LEU A 196 -16.82 0.37 4.86
C LEU A 196 -17.88 1.27 4.18
N VAL A 197 -18.76 0.66 3.39
CA VAL A 197 -19.90 1.30 2.74
C VAL A 197 -21.19 0.68 3.28
N ASP A 198 -22.03 1.50 3.87
CA ASP A 198 -23.40 1.11 4.22
C ASP A 198 -24.22 1.02 2.91
N GLN A 199 -24.55 -0.21 2.53
CA GLN A 199 -25.24 -0.52 1.28
C GLN A 199 -26.68 0.01 1.28
N GLN A 200 -27.31 0.16 2.44
CA GLN A 200 -28.69 0.68 2.55
C GLN A 200 -28.73 2.20 2.41
N ARG A 201 -27.70 2.91 2.91
CA ARG A 201 -27.58 4.37 2.79
C ARG A 201 -27.06 4.80 1.42
N CYS A 202 -26.26 3.95 0.77
CA CYS A 202 -25.68 4.27 -0.53
C CYS A 202 -26.77 4.48 -1.59
N ARG A 203 -26.63 5.53 -2.41
CA ARG A 203 -27.52 5.87 -3.54
C ARG A 203 -26.78 6.00 -4.86
N GLY A 204 -25.56 5.50 -4.94
CA GLY A 204 -24.80 5.40 -6.18
C GLY A 204 -24.35 6.72 -6.81
N TYR A 205 -24.20 7.79 -6.05
CA TYR A 205 -23.72 9.08 -6.56
C TYR A 205 -22.28 9.06 -7.13
N ARG A 206 -21.52 8.01 -6.90
CA ARG A 206 -20.15 7.79 -7.38
C ARG A 206 -19.10 8.83 -6.94
N LYS A 207 -19.48 9.82 -6.10
CA LYS A 207 -18.50 10.81 -5.60
C LYS A 207 -17.33 10.17 -4.85
N CYS A 208 -17.53 9.02 -4.21
CA CYS A 208 -16.48 8.25 -3.58
C CYS A 208 -15.51 7.58 -4.58
N VAL A 209 -16.00 7.21 -5.78
CA VAL A 209 -15.16 6.70 -6.88
C VAL A 209 -14.26 7.82 -7.41
N GLU A 210 -14.86 9.00 -7.62
CA GLU A 210 -14.17 10.21 -8.05
C GLU A 210 -13.08 10.64 -7.04
N ALA A 211 -13.45 10.74 -5.77
CA ALA A 211 -12.60 11.28 -4.70
C ALA A 211 -11.56 10.32 -4.15
N CYS A 212 -11.68 9.00 -4.38
CA CYS A 212 -10.65 8.06 -3.94
C CYS A 212 -9.37 8.26 -4.76
N PRO A 213 -8.25 8.74 -4.17
CA PRO A 213 -7.03 9.00 -4.93
C PRO A 213 -6.40 7.72 -5.45
N TYR A 214 -6.68 6.59 -4.81
CA TYR A 214 -6.17 5.26 -5.20
C TYR A 214 -7.15 4.49 -6.09
N LYS A 215 -8.33 5.06 -6.41
CA LYS A 215 -9.38 4.45 -7.25
C LYS A 215 -9.76 3.02 -6.79
N LYS A 216 -9.90 2.83 -5.47
CA LYS A 216 -10.30 1.55 -4.86
C LYS A 216 -11.76 1.50 -4.39
N ALA A 217 -12.55 2.53 -4.67
CA ALA A 217 -14.01 2.49 -4.61
C ALA A 217 -14.55 2.24 -6.02
N MET A 218 -15.46 1.28 -6.18
CA MET A 218 -15.97 0.84 -7.48
C MET A 218 -17.49 0.79 -7.45
N TYR A 219 -18.14 1.20 -8.52
CA TYR A 219 -19.60 1.24 -8.61
C TYR A 219 -20.13 -0.04 -9.24
N ARG A 220 -21.10 -0.69 -8.60
CA ARG A 220 -21.79 -1.87 -9.11
C ARG A 220 -23.09 -1.49 -9.81
N PRO A 221 -23.17 -1.62 -11.14
CA PRO A 221 -24.34 -1.19 -11.90
C PRO A 221 -25.62 -1.95 -11.57
N THR A 222 -25.52 -3.26 -11.30
CA THR A 222 -26.68 -4.14 -11.04
C THR A 222 -27.40 -3.81 -9.74
N THR A 223 -26.67 -3.37 -8.71
CA THR A 223 -27.22 -2.99 -7.40
C THR A 223 -27.29 -1.48 -7.20
N ARG A 224 -26.69 -0.71 -8.09
CA ARG A 224 -26.57 0.76 -8.04
C ARG A 224 -25.92 1.31 -6.77
N VAL A 225 -25.00 0.55 -6.19
CA VAL A 225 -24.25 0.95 -5.00
C VAL A 225 -22.75 0.90 -5.25
N THR A 226 -21.98 1.57 -4.41
CA THR A 226 -20.52 1.48 -4.43
C THR A 226 -20.05 0.36 -3.54
N GLU A 227 -19.07 -0.37 -4.01
CA GLU A 227 -18.39 -1.43 -3.26
C GLU A 227 -16.87 -1.18 -3.24
N LYS A 228 -16.20 -1.72 -2.24
CA LYS A 228 -14.74 -1.61 -2.08
C LYS A 228 -14.22 -2.72 -1.17
N CYS A 229 -12.91 -2.91 -1.16
CA CYS A 229 -12.27 -3.82 -0.22
C CYS A 229 -12.79 -3.60 1.22
N ILE A 230 -13.14 -4.70 1.87
CA ILE A 230 -13.65 -4.72 3.26
C ILE A 230 -12.60 -5.20 4.26
N ALA A 231 -11.31 -5.29 3.86
CA ALA A 231 -10.24 -5.88 4.66
C ALA A 231 -10.54 -7.30 5.18
N CYS A 232 -11.44 -8.04 4.52
CA CYS A 232 -11.95 -9.33 5.00
C CYS A 232 -12.35 -9.28 6.49
N TYR A 233 -12.99 -8.21 6.95
CA TYR A 233 -13.24 -7.96 8.38
C TYR A 233 -13.86 -9.15 9.15
N PRO A 234 -14.69 -10.04 8.57
CA PRO A 234 -15.15 -11.22 9.30
C PRO A 234 -13.98 -12.14 9.72
N ARG A 235 -12.91 -12.17 8.93
CA ARG A 235 -11.68 -12.91 9.30
C ARG A 235 -10.91 -12.20 10.41
N LEU A 236 -10.86 -10.86 10.39
CA LEU A 236 -10.24 -10.06 11.46
C LEU A 236 -10.97 -10.24 12.81
N GLU A 237 -12.27 -10.50 12.75
CA GLU A 237 -13.12 -10.77 13.93
C GLU A 237 -13.06 -12.22 14.42
N GLY A 238 -12.21 -13.06 13.81
CA GLY A 238 -12.11 -14.48 14.17
C GLY A 238 -13.33 -15.32 13.74
N LYS A 239 -14.17 -14.81 12.84
CA LYS A 239 -15.38 -15.53 12.35
C LYS A 239 -15.08 -16.53 11.22
N ASP A 240 -13.84 -16.63 10.77
CA ASP A 240 -13.45 -17.67 9.82
C ASP A 240 -13.33 -19.02 10.56
N PRO A 241 -14.05 -20.05 10.12
CA PRO A 241 -14.01 -21.36 10.81
C PRO A 241 -12.63 -21.98 10.93
N SER A 242 -11.72 -21.68 9.98
CA SER A 242 -10.35 -22.18 10.00
C SER A 242 -9.46 -21.49 11.05
N GLY A 243 -9.91 -20.39 11.64
CA GLY A 243 -9.15 -19.59 12.61
C GLY A 243 -9.39 -19.97 14.07
N ASN A 244 -10.34 -20.87 14.35
CA ASN A 244 -10.70 -21.27 15.72
C ASN A 244 -10.93 -20.04 16.65
N GLY A 245 -11.62 -19.02 16.16
CA GLY A 245 -11.88 -17.80 16.90
C GLY A 245 -10.74 -16.77 16.92
N GLN A 246 -9.60 -17.09 16.34
CA GLN A 246 -8.47 -16.16 16.27
C GLN A 246 -8.57 -15.25 15.03
N PRO A 247 -8.10 -13.98 15.14
CA PRO A 247 -8.00 -13.09 14.01
C PRO A 247 -7.09 -13.66 12.90
N MET A 248 -7.66 -13.77 11.69
CA MET A 248 -6.99 -14.32 10.53
C MET A 248 -6.58 -13.24 9.55
N GLU A 249 -5.51 -13.48 8.80
CA GLU A 249 -5.12 -12.62 7.69
C GLU A 249 -6.21 -12.54 6.62
N THR A 250 -6.21 -11.42 5.87
CA THR A 250 -7.09 -11.28 4.70
C THR A 250 -6.74 -12.32 3.64
N ARG A 251 -7.71 -12.69 2.80
CA ARG A 251 -7.52 -13.73 1.76
C ARG A 251 -6.36 -13.42 0.81
N CYS A 252 -6.17 -12.15 0.46
CA CYS A 252 -5.08 -11.76 -0.42
C CYS A 252 -3.69 -11.83 0.25
N MET A 253 -3.61 -11.75 1.59
CA MET A 253 -2.36 -11.96 2.33
C MET A 253 -2.04 -13.46 2.38
N SER A 254 -2.96 -14.25 2.90
CA SER A 254 -2.78 -15.70 3.07
C SER A 254 -2.55 -16.46 1.76
N ALA A 255 -3.02 -15.94 0.62
CA ALA A 255 -2.82 -16.55 -0.70
C ALA A 255 -1.52 -16.09 -1.40
N CYS A 256 -0.72 -15.22 -0.80
CA CYS A 256 0.44 -14.66 -1.47
C CYS A 256 1.58 -15.68 -1.59
N ILE A 257 1.87 -16.14 -2.81
CA ILE A 257 2.94 -17.12 -3.08
C ILE A 257 4.32 -16.53 -2.78
N GLY A 258 4.58 -15.29 -3.19
CA GLY A 258 5.86 -14.61 -2.96
C GLY A 258 6.08 -14.18 -1.51
N GLN A 259 5.09 -14.40 -0.62
CA GLN A 259 5.15 -14.04 0.80
C GLN A 259 5.64 -12.60 1.02
N ILE A 260 5.08 -11.68 0.22
CA ILE A 260 5.46 -10.26 0.25
C ILE A 260 4.61 -9.44 1.21
N ARG A 261 3.59 -10.04 1.80
CA ARG A 261 2.51 -9.35 2.50
C ARG A 261 2.51 -9.68 3.97
N LEU A 262 2.44 -8.65 4.78
CA LEU A 262 2.25 -8.73 6.22
C LEU A 262 1.14 -7.75 6.60
N GLN A 263 0.25 -8.14 7.49
CA GLN A 263 -0.77 -7.25 8.04
C GLN A 263 -0.82 -7.34 9.54
N GLY A 264 -1.38 -6.31 10.16
CA GLY A 264 -1.58 -6.25 11.59
C GLY A 264 -2.64 -5.25 11.99
N LEU A 265 -2.82 -5.16 13.29
CA LEU A 265 -3.62 -4.14 13.96
C LEU A 265 -2.70 -3.38 14.89
N VAL A 266 -2.71 -2.05 14.78
CA VAL A 266 -1.98 -1.17 15.69
C VAL A 266 -2.98 -0.45 16.59
N LYS A 267 -2.67 -0.33 17.88
CA LYS A 267 -3.50 0.44 18.81
C LYS A 267 -3.40 1.92 18.51
N ILE A 268 -4.50 2.63 18.62
CA ILE A 268 -4.57 4.09 18.43
C ILE A 268 -4.79 4.73 19.79
N LYS A 269 -4.05 5.83 20.05
CA LYS A 269 -4.22 6.70 21.20
C LYS A 269 -5.43 7.63 20.99
N ASP A 270 -5.89 8.26 22.06
CA ASP A 270 -6.99 9.24 22.00
C ASP A 270 -6.68 10.44 21.12
N ASP A 271 -5.40 10.77 20.92
CA ASP A 271 -4.93 11.81 20.02
C ASP A 271 -4.83 11.38 18.54
N GLY A 272 -5.26 10.16 18.20
CA GLY A 272 -5.22 9.59 16.86
C GLY A 272 -3.87 9.01 16.42
N ASN A 273 -2.83 9.17 17.22
CA ASN A 273 -1.52 8.62 16.91
C ASN A 273 -1.45 7.12 17.21
N TRP A 274 -0.56 6.42 16.54
CA TRP A 274 -0.25 5.04 16.87
C TRP A 274 0.35 4.94 18.28
N ALA A 275 -0.18 4.04 19.10
CA ALA A 275 0.41 3.72 20.37
C ALA A 275 1.78 3.04 20.17
N GLU A 276 2.74 3.42 20.97
CA GLU A 276 4.08 2.85 20.89
C GLU A 276 4.06 1.38 21.34
N ASP A 277 4.43 0.51 20.42
CA ASP A 277 4.56 -0.92 20.66
C ASP A 277 5.65 -1.49 19.73
N ARG A 278 6.89 -1.45 20.22
CA ARG A 278 8.05 -1.91 19.45
C ARG A 278 7.91 -3.37 19.00
N TYR A 279 7.23 -4.20 19.80
CA TYR A 279 7.06 -5.63 19.51
C TYR A 279 5.90 -5.92 18.58
N ASN A 280 5.11 -4.92 18.18
CA ASN A 280 4.14 -5.04 17.10
C ASN A 280 4.87 -4.89 15.77
N PRO A 281 4.78 -5.88 14.84
CA PRO A 281 5.55 -5.84 13.59
C PRO A 281 5.19 -4.67 12.68
N MET A 282 3.93 -4.20 12.70
CA MET A 282 3.53 -3.03 11.91
C MET A 282 4.17 -1.75 12.46
N TYR A 283 4.10 -1.56 13.78
CA TYR A 283 4.72 -0.42 14.42
C TYR A 283 6.24 -0.40 14.19
N TYR A 284 6.89 -1.55 14.36
CA TYR A 284 8.32 -1.67 14.14
C TYR A 284 8.72 -1.29 12.71
N LEU A 285 8.12 -1.90 11.69
CA LEU A 285 8.50 -1.66 10.29
C LEU A 285 8.25 -0.21 9.82
N VAL A 286 7.18 0.43 10.34
CA VAL A 286 6.76 1.77 9.91
C VAL A 286 7.40 2.87 10.74
N LYS A 287 7.42 2.74 12.07
CA LYS A 287 7.82 3.81 13.00
C LYS A 287 9.25 3.67 13.52
N VAL A 288 9.73 2.45 13.72
CA VAL A 288 11.07 2.19 14.27
C VAL A 288 12.09 2.02 13.15
N ALA A 289 11.98 0.98 12.36
CA ALA A 289 12.89 0.69 11.25
C ALA A 289 12.71 1.64 10.06
N LYS A 290 11.52 2.25 9.93
CA LYS A 290 11.14 3.18 8.83
C LYS A 290 11.44 2.62 7.44
N VAL A 291 11.36 1.30 7.30
CA VAL A 291 11.62 0.59 6.04
C VAL A 291 10.35 0.47 5.18
N ALA A 292 9.18 0.60 5.80
CA ALA A 292 7.89 0.56 5.14
C ALA A 292 7.28 1.96 5.06
N LEU A 293 7.00 2.42 3.84
CA LEU A 293 6.58 3.78 3.52
C LEU A 293 5.16 3.83 2.96
N PRO A 294 4.39 4.91 3.22
CA PRO A 294 3.04 5.08 2.69
C PRO A 294 3.04 5.33 1.18
N LEU A 295 1.96 4.95 0.49
CA LEU A 295 1.79 5.21 -0.93
C LEU A 295 1.19 6.60 -1.15
N TYR A 296 1.89 7.47 -1.87
CA TYR A 296 1.49 8.85 -2.19
C TYR A 296 1.01 9.63 -0.95
N PRO A 297 1.85 9.81 0.07
CA PRO A 297 1.48 10.54 1.29
C PRO A 297 1.01 11.98 1.02
N GLN A 298 1.49 12.60 -0.05
CA GLN A 298 1.11 13.96 -0.49
C GLN A 298 -0.39 14.10 -0.85
N PHE A 299 -1.10 13.01 -1.08
CA PHE A 299 -2.55 13.08 -1.24
C PHE A 299 -3.28 13.51 0.04
N GLY A 300 -2.65 13.37 1.20
CA GLY A 300 -3.18 13.80 2.50
C GLY A 300 -4.16 12.82 3.14
N THR A 301 -4.42 11.68 2.52
CA THR A 301 -5.38 10.68 3.05
C THR A 301 -4.84 9.85 4.21
N GLU A 302 -3.55 9.93 4.49
CA GLU A 302 -2.85 9.12 5.49
C GLU A 302 -3.18 7.62 5.33
N PRO A 303 -2.70 7.00 4.22
CA PRO A 303 -2.97 5.59 3.94
C PRO A 303 -2.34 4.68 4.98
N ASN A 304 -3.06 3.61 5.36
CA ASN A 304 -2.57 2.57 6.27
C ASN A 304 -2.01 1.35 5.52
N GLY A 305 -1.76 1.49 4.25
CA GLY A 305 -0.99 0.58 3.43
C GLY A 305 0.42 1.09 3.21
N TYR A 306 1.41 0.30 3.60
CA TYR A 306 2.81 0.64 3.54
C TYR A 306 3.56 -0.30 2.61
N TYR A 307 4.69 0.16 2.11
CA TYR A 307 5.47 -0.57 1.11
C TYR A 307 6.95 -0.48 1.41
N ILE A 308 7.64 -1.61 1.35
CA ILE A 308 9.11 -1.64 1.30
C ILE A 308 9.47 -1.42 -0.17
N PRO A 309 10.10 -0.28 -0.53
CA PRO A 309 10.35 0.09 -1.92
C PRO A 309 11.30 -0.88 -2.64
N PRO A 310 11.11 -1.08 -3.97
CA PRO A 310 12.02 -1.91 -4.75
C PRO A 310 13.39 -1.21 -4.92
N ARG A 311 14.46 -1.92 -4.60
CA ARG A 311 15.82 -1.36 -4.54
C ARG A 311 16.43 -1.00 -5.90
N TRP A 312 15.93 -1.57 -7.01
CA TRP A 312 16.48 -1.39 -8.37
C TRP A 312 15.83 -0.26 -9.17
N VAL A 313 14.79 0.37 -8.64
CA VAL A 313 14.04 1.44 -9.30
C VAL A 313 14.68 2.79 -9.02
N PRO A 314 14.69 3.74 -9.99
CA PRO A 314 15.25 5.07 -9.78
C PRO A 314 14.65 5.80 -8.57
N ARG A 315 15.52 6.33 -7.71
CA ARG A 315 15.13 6.97 -6.45
C ARG A 315 14.15 8.12 -6.61
N GLN A 316 14.29 8.92 -7.65
CA GLN A 316 13.38 10.06 -7.90
C GLN A 316 11.95 9.59 -8.13
N PHE A 317 11.77 8.52 -8.91
CA PHE A 317 10.44 7.94 -9.13
C PHE A 317 9.84 7.40 -7.82
N LEU A 318 10.63 6.66 -7.05
CA LEU A 318 10.17 6.13 -5.77
C LEU A 318 9.84 7.22 -4.75
N LYS A 319 10.62 8.32 -4.69
CA LYS A 319 10.32 9.47 -3.82
C LYS A 319 9.00 10.15 -4.18
N GLN A 320 8.64 10.19 -5.46
CA GLN A 320 7.34 10.67 -5.87
C GLN A 320 6.20 9.78 -5.35
N MET A 321 6.41 8.45 -5.32
CA MET A 321 5.40 7.48 -4.87
C MET A 321 5.32 7.35 -3.34
N PHE A 322 6.45 7.35 -2.67
CA PHE A 322 6.55 6.94 -1.25
C PHE A 322 7.07 8.05 -0.33
N GLY A 323 7.34 9.24 -0.88
CA GLY A 323 7.85 10.36 -0.10
C GLY A 323 9.37 10.33 0.14
N PRO A 324 9.90 11.27 0.94
CA PRO A 324 11.34 11.52 1.09
C PRO A 324 12.11 10.40 1.82
N GLY A 325 11.43 9.52 2.56
CA GLY A 325 12.06 8.43 3.33
C GLY A 325 12.67 7.29 2.51
N VAL A 326 12.56 7.32 1.17
CA VAL A 326 12.95 6.23 0.27
C VAL A 326 14.41 5.83 0.40
N ASP A 327 15.34 6.79 0.48
CA ASP A 327 16.77 6.48 0.54
C ASP A 327 17.09 5.70 1.82
N GLN A 328 16.60 6.19 2.97
CA GLN A 328 16.77 5.53 4.25
C GLN A 328 16.15 4.13 4.25
N ALA A 329 14.93 3.99 3.73
CA ALA A 329 14.22 2.71 3.71
C ALA A 329 14.97 1.66 2.89
N ILE A 330 15.50 2.05 1.73
CA ILE A 330 16.24 1.12 0.87
C ILE A 330 17.63 0.79 1.44
N GLU A 331 18.32 1.75 2.02
CA GLU A 331 19.61 1.49 2.68
C GLU A 331 19.44 0.52 3.85
N SER A 332 18.44 0.75 4.70
CA SER A 332 18.12 -0.16 5.81
C SER A 332 17.72 -1.56 5.32
N TYR A 333 16.96 -1.65 4.22
CA TYR A 333 16.58 -2.94 3.63
C TYR A 333 17.76 -3.67 2.98
N MET A 334 18.71 -2.94 2.39
CA MET A 334 19.89 -3.54 1.73
C MET A 334 20.91 -4.06 2.72
N VAL A 335 21.05 -3.41 3.87
CA VAL A 335 21.98 -3.81 4.95
C VAL A 335 21.16 -3.80 6.25
N PRO A 336 20.28 -4.80 6.44
CA PRO A 336 19.41 -4.84 7.60
C PRO A 336 20.24 -5.09 8.86
N ASP A 337 19.87 -4.41 9.94
CA ASP A 337 20.36 -4.76 11.25
C ASP A 337 19.77 -6.11 11.73
N ARG A 338 20.26 -6.60 12.86
CA ARG A 338 19.88 -7.90 13.42
C ARG A 338 18.37 -8.03 13.64
N GLU A 339 17.73 -6.99 14.18
CA GLU A 339 16.31 -7.00 14.47
C GLU A 339 15.47 -6.92 13.18
N LEU A 340 15.81 -6.02 12.26
CA LEU A 340 15.10 -5.90 10.99
C LEU A 340 15.16 -7.20 10.18
N LEU A 341 16.35 -7.85 10.13
CA LEU A 341 16.50 -9.12 9.43
C LEU A 341 15.58 -10.20 10.02
N ALA A 342 15.48 -10.27 11.35
CA ALA A 342 14.57 -11.19 12.02
C ALA A 342 13.09 -10.85 11.72
N VAL A 343 12.70 -9.58 11.82
CA VAL A 343 11.32 -9.15 11.55
C VAL A 343 10.92 -9.41 10.08
N LEU A 344 11.83 -9.30 9.12
CA LEU A 344 11.56 -9.62 7.73
C LEU A 344 11.23 -11.11 7.51
N GLN A 345 11.60 -12.02 8.43
CA GLN A 345 11.19 -13.44 8.37
C GLN A 345 9.69 -13.62 8.62
N MET A 346 9.02 -12.69 9.30
CA MET A 346 7.59 -12.75 9.57
C MET A 346 6.70 -12.57 8.33
N PHE A 347 7.24 -12.14 7.21
CA PHE A 347 6.55 -12.19 5.93
C PHE A 347 6.29 -13.63 5.44
N ARG A 348 6.83 -14.61 6.12
CA ARG A 348 6.49 -16.01 5.92
C ARG A 348 5.06 -16.26 6.40
N ARG A 349 4.41 -17.18 5.75
CA ARG A 349 2.98 -17.46 5.85
C ARG A 349 2.55 -17.93 7.24
N SER A 350 1.69 -17.18 7.92
CA SER A 350 1.13 -17.60 9.19
C SER A 350 -0.37 -17.90 9.14
N ASN A 351 -1.12 -17.35 8.19
CA ASN A 351 -2.58 -17.29 8.13
C ASN A 351 -3.26 -16.53 9.29
N GLN A 352 -2.59 -16.32 10.40
CA GLN A 352 -3.08 -15.54 11.54
C GLN A 352 -2.39 -14.18 11.61
N ILE A 353 -3.07 -13.20 12.21
CA ILE A 353 -2.49 -11.89 12.45
C ILE A 353 -1.48 -11.98 13.57
N ILE A 354 -0.29 -11.47 13.32
CA ILE A 354 0.77 -11.36 14.31
C ILE A 354 0.54 -10.08 15.12
N PHE A 355 0.36 -10.23 16.44
CA PHE A 355 0.19 -9.11 17.37
C PHE A 355 1.48 -8.73 18.06
N ARG A 356 2.35 -9.70 18.29
CA ARG A 356 3.62 -9.50 18.96
C ARG A 356 4.67 -10.46 18.40
N TYR A 357 5.93 -10.04 18.42
CA TYR A 357 7.07 -10.92 18.17
C TYR A 357 8.08 -10.85 19.30
N GLU A 358 8.92 -11.87 19.35
CA GLU A 358 10.08 -11.98 20.24
C GLU A 358 11.25 -12.56 19.47
N ILE A 359 12.46 -12.10 19.76
CA ILE A 359 13.69 -12.61 19.15
C ILE A 359 14.49 -13.29 20.22
N GLN A 360 14.72 -14.59 20.03
CA GLN A 360 15.67 -15.37 20.81
C GLN A 360 17.02 -15.30 20.13
N GLU A 361 17.99 -14.70 20.81
CA GLU A 361 19.32 -14.50 20.28
C GLU A 361 20.08 -15.81 20.14
N GLY A 362 20.66 -16.04 18.99
CA GLY A 362 21.50 -17.18 18.65
C GLY A 362 22.97 -16.81 18.44
N PRO A 363 23.82 -17.80 18.27
CA PRO A 363 25.23 -17.57 18.02
C PRO A 363 25.48 -16.91 16.66
N LYS A 364 26.62 -16.22 16.56
CA LYS A 364 27.11 -15.67 15.28
C LYS A 364 27.40 -16.82 14.30
N VAL A 365 26.93 -16.67 13.05
CA VAL A 365 27.12 -17.64 11.96
C VAL A 365 28.29 -17.22 11.07
N PHE A 366 28.25 -15.99 10.55
CA PHE A 366 29.32 -15.43 9.74
C PHE A 366 29.34 -13.90 9.75
N GLU A 367 30.43 -13.34 9.31
CA GLU A 367 30.59 -11.91 9.05
C GLU A 367 31.01 -11.68 7.61
N THR A 368 30.53 -10.58 7.04
CA THR A 368 30.89 -10.14 5.68
C THR A 368 30.74 -8.63 5.54
N GLN A 369 31.06 -8.12 4.38
CA GLN A 369 30.76 -6.74 4.02
C GLN A 369 29.73 -6.69 2.91
N ILE A 370 28.76 -5.79 3.04
CA ILE A 370 27.72 -5.55 2.07
C ILE A 370 27.77 -4.10 1.67
N HIS A 371 28.02 -3.83 0.40
CA HIS A 371 28.22 -2.46 -0.10
C HIS A 371 29.17 -1.64 0.79
N GLY A 372 30.28 -2.27 1.21
CA GLY A 372 31.29 -1.64 2.07
C GLY A 372 30.89 -1.43 3.53
N LYS A 373 29.71 -1.91 3.95
CA LYS A 373 29.26 -1.88 5.37
C LYS A 373 29.41 -3.26 5.99
N PRO A 374 29.86 -3.36 7.25
CA PRO A 374 29.97 -4.63 7.94
C PRO A 374 28.57 -5.23 8.15
N PHE A 375 28.46 -6.52 7.95
CA PHE A 375 27.24 -7.30 8.17
C PHE A 375 27.57 -8.58 8.91
N THR A 376 26.80 -8.87 9.96
CA THR A 376 26.94 -10.10 10.73
C THR A 376 25.61 -10.85 10.75
N LEU A 377 25.61 -12.11 10.37
CA LEU A 377 24.46 -13.00 10.50
C LEU A 377 24.56 -13.78 11.80
N TYR A 378 23.44 -13.80 12.52
CA TYR A 378 23.23 -14.59 13.74
C TYR A 378 22.16 -15.66 13.48
N ASN A 379 22.29 -16.80 14.15
CA ASN A 379 21.30 -17.88 14.10
C ASN A 379 20.17 -17.59 15.11
N ASP A 380 19.55 -16.44 14.95
CA ASP A 380 18.44 -16.03 15.82
C ASP A 380 17.17 -16.79 15.48
N THR A 381 16.27 -16.91 16.45
CA THR A 381 14.92 -17.43 16.24
C THR A 381 13.91 -16.33 16.52
N ILE A 382 13.06 -16.03 15.55
CA ILE A 382 11.92 -15.15 15.75
C ILE A 382 10.67 -15.97 16.04
N ILE A 383 9.91 -15.54 17.04
CA ILE A 383 8.67 -16.16 17.50
C ILE A 383 7.55 -15.15 17.34
N ALA A 384 6.46 -15.57 16.72
CA ALA A 384 5.28 -14.75 16.48
C ALA A 384 4.11 -15.20 17.36
N TYR A 385 3.38 -14.24 17.92
CA TYR A 385 2.28 -14.48 18.85
C TYR A 385 0.97 -13.86 18.33
N ASN A 386 -0.14 -14.57 18.60
CA ASN A 386 -1.49 -14.11 18.33
C ASN A 386 -2.00 -13.11 19.39
N LYS A 387 -3.26 -12.66 19.24
CA LYS A 387 -3.88 -11.71 20.18
C LYS A 387 -3.97 -12.23 21.62
N ALA A 388 -4.11 -13.53 21.81
CA ALA A 388 -4.21 -14.17 23.12
C ALA A 388 -2.84 -14.50 23.75
N GLY A 389 -1.73 -14.20 23.06
CA GLY A 389 -0.38 -14.54 23.51
C GLY A 389 0.05 -15.97 23.17
N GLY A 390 -0.75 -16.71 22.40
CA GLY A 390 -0.37 -18.03 21.89
C GLY A 390 0.62 -17.93 20.74
N GLU A 391 1.61 -18.81 20.72
CA GLU A 391 2.58 -18.90 19.62
C GLU A 391 1.88 -19.31 18.33
N ILE A 392 2.14 -18.56 17.25
CA ILE A 392 1.64 -18.84 15.88
C ILE A 392 2.67 -19.68 15.14
N PHE A 393 3.91 -19.24 15.15
CA PHE A 393 5.05 -19.92 14.54
C PHE A 393 6.36 -19.43 15.14
N ARG A 394 7.41 -20.22 14.91
CA ARG A 394 8.81 -19.81 15.11
C ARG A 394 9.62 -20.16 13.89
N THR A 395 10.61 -19.37 13.58
CA THR A 395 11.54 -19.65 12.49
C THR A 395 12.92 -19.07 12.77
N GLN A 396 13.95 -19.74 12.30
CA GLN A 396 15.31 -19.21 12.34
C GLN A 396 15.48 -18.10 11.31
N VAL A 397 16.38 -17.18 11.61
CA VAL A 397 16.78 -16.10 10.70
C VAL A 397 17.75 -16.69 9.68
N GLU A 398 17.17 -17.33 8.68
CA GLU A 398 17.90 -18.02 7.61
C GLU A 398 17.87 -17.28 6.29
N GLU A 399 17.34 -16.05 6.23
CA GLU A 399 17.23 -15.39 4.95
C GLU A 399 18.62 -15.26 4.35
N PRO A 400 18.91 -15.99 3.27
CA PRO A 400 20.25 -15.95 2.70
C PRO A 400 20.48 -14.55 2.18
N PHE A 401 21.42 -13.89 2.79
CA PHE A 401 21.88 -12.63 2.25
C PHE A 401 22.73 -12.97 1.01
N TYR A 402 22.11 -12.90 -0.17
CA TYR A 402 22.82 -13.15 -1.40
C TYR A 402 23.52 -11.88 -1.87
N VAL A 403 24.82 -11.82 -1.70
CA VAL A 403 25.68 -10.82 -2.36
C VAL A 403 25.91 -11.30 -3.77
N ARG A 404 25.32 -10.66 -4.77
CA ARG A 404 25.65 -10.93 -6.17
C ARG A 404 27.08 -10.48 -6.43
N PRO A 405 27.93 -11.34 -7.00
CA PRO A 405 29.22 -10.90 -7.49
C PRO A 405 29.04 -9.79 -8.53
N ASP A 406 29.89 -8.77 -8.49
CA ASP A 406 29.84 -7.61 -9.42
C ASP A 406 29.86 -7.98 -10.90
N LYS A 407 30.31 -9.19 -11.21
CA LYS A 407 30.45 -9.72 -12.57
C LYS A 407 29.34 -10.73 -12.96
N HIS A 408 28.24 -10.81 -12.25
CA HIS A 408 27.17 -11.73 -12.61
C HIS A 408 26.38 -11.19 -13.80
N GLN A 409 26.56 -11.77 -14.98
CA GLN A 409 25.98 -11.29 -16.24
C GLN A 409 24.46 -11.42 -16.35
N ASN A 410 23.82 -12.27 -15.52
CA ASN A 410 22.38 -12.52 -15.55
C ASN A 410 21.64 -11.81 -14.41
N SER A 411 22.18 -10.71 -13.93
CA SER A 411 21.49 -9.90 -12.94
C SER A 411 20.47 -8.98 -13.63
N ILE A 412 19.21 -9.28 -13.50
CA ILE A 412 18.14 -8.34 -13.79
C ILE A 412 18.02 -7.33 -12.65
#